data_e9cd5eeac42fcac7f1058680e8294f32
#
_entry.id   e9cd5eeac42fcac7f1058680e8294f32
#
_cell.length_a   1.000
_cell.length_b   1.000
_cell.length_c   1.000
_cell.angle_alpha   90.00
_cell.angle_beta   90.00
_cell.angle_gamma   90.00
#
_symmetry.space_group_name_H-M   'P 1'
#
loop_
_entity.id
_entity.type
_entity.pdbx_description
1 polymer ?
#
loop_
_entity_poly.entity_id
_entity_poly.type
_entity_poly.pdbx_seq_one_letter_code
_entity_poly.pdbx_strand_id
1 'polypeptide(L)'
;MTEVRSPTVRRRELGTLLRGFRAEKGLTVEQVAEHLLCSPSKVSRMETGHRGVTSRDIRDLCDLYGITSEAERERLMTIAREGRQQAWWQHYDLPYSTYVGLEAEALAISDFQSSVVPGLLQTADYARAGHEGAMPRLGPEEIERRIEVKLTRQRLLTQSDPPTLSVVLDEAVLHRLIGGSQVMRAQLDKLIEISRLSNVTIQVIPFALGAHPAVESNFNILELPAPSAGVVFVEGLAGSIYLEKPDELERYHRVFERLQSIALSHSDTIEFISRIRN
;
A
#
# COMPACT_ATOMS: atom_id res chain seq x y z
N MET A 1 1.86 -21.19 -14.65
CA MET A 1 0.63 -20.38 -14.59
C MET A 1 1.06 -18.93 -14.42
N THR A 2 0.72 -18.06 -15.35
CA THR A 2 1.06 -16.63 -15.28
C THR A 2 0.27 -16.05 -14.10
N GLU A 3 0.98 -15.61 -13.10
CA GLU A 3 0.40 -14.96 -11.91
C GLU A 3 -0.37 -13.71 -12.37
N VAL A 4 -1.68 -13.69 -12.12
CA VAL A 4 -2.55 -12.59 -12.53
C VAL A 4 -2.28 -11.43 -11.58
N ARG A 5 -1.43 -10.49 -11.98
CA ARG A 5 -1.10 -9.30 -11.21
C ARG A 5 -2.33 -8.42 -10.97
N SER A 6 -2.32 -7.71 -9.85
CA SER A 6 -3.36 -6.78 -9.44
C SER A 6 -3.67 -5.76 -10.54
N PRO A 7 -4.96 -5.51 -10.86
CA PRO A 7 -5.34 -4.47 -11.82
C PRO A 7 -4.78 -3.09 -11.51
N THR A 8 -4.56 -2.78 -10.24
CA THR A 8 -3.96 -1.52 -9.81
C THR A 8 -2.51 -1.41 -10.24
N VAL A 9 -1.71 -2.47 -10.01
CA VAL A 9 -0.30 -2.52 -10.44
C VAL A 9 -0.20 -2.53 -11.96
N ARG A 10 -1.06 -3.30 -12.66
CA ARG A 10 -1.09 -3.31 -14.13
C ARG A 10 -1.42 -1.94 -14.73
N ARG A 11 -2.35 -1.18 -14.14
CA ARG A 11 -2.61 0.20 -14.59
C ARG A 11 -1.42 1.12 -14.41
N ARG A 12 -0.68 0.99 -13.30
CA ARG A 12 0.53 1.78 -13.03
C ARG A 12 1.66 1.39 -13.96
N GLU A 13 1.91 0.08 -14.16
CA GLU A 13 2.88 -0.42 -15.14
C GLU A 13 2.63 0.17 -16.52
N LEU A 14 1.39 0.06 -17.00
CA LEU A 14 0.99 0.63 -18.28
C LEU A 14 1.22 2.13 -18.33
N GLY A 15 0.80 2.86 -17.29
CA GLY A 15 0.96 4.31 -17.20
C GLY A 15 2.42 4.74 -17.29
N THR A 16 3.32 4.04 -16.60
CA THR A 16 4.77 4.28 -16.64
C THR A 16 5.32 4.05 -18.04
N LEU A 17 4.95 2.95 -18.71
CA LEU A 17 5.36 2.67 -20.08
C LEU A 17 4.87 3.75 -21.06
N LEU A 18 3.60 4.12 -21.00
CA LEU A 18 3.03 5.16 -21.87
C LEU A 18 3.70 6.52 -21.65
N ARG A 19 3.99 6.89 -20.41
CA ARG A 19 4.73 8.11 -20.08
C ARG A 19 6.14 8.07 -20.63
N GLY A 20 6.83 6.92 -20.57
CA GLY A 20 8.16 6.71 -21.16
C GLY A 20 8.15 6.95 -22.67
N PHE A 21 7.24 6.28 -23.39
CA PHE A 21 7.09 6.45 -24.85
C PHE A 21 6.73 7.90 -25.24
N ARG A 22 5.87 8.55 -24.48
CA ARG A 22 5.56 9.98 -24.70
C ARG A 22 6.81 10.84 -24.55
N ALA A 23 7.58 10.64 -23.51
CA ALA A 23 8.81 11.41 -23.24
C ALA A 23 9.87 11.19 -24.31
N GLU A 24 10.08 9.94 -24.77
CA GLU A 24 10.99 9.59 -25.87
C GLU A 24 10.61 10.31 -27.18
N LYS A 25 9.31 10.54 -27.41
CA LYS A 25 8.83 11.30 -28.57
C LYS A 25 8.83 12.82 -28.34
N GLY A 26 9.21 13.30 -27.18
CA GLY A 26 9.21 14.73 -26.85
C GLY A 26 7.80 15.37 -26.83
N LEU A 27 6.74 14.56 -26.67
CA LEU A 27 5.36 15.04 -26.68
C LEU A 27 4.93 15.55 -25.29
N THR A 28 4.10 16.59 -25.30
CA THR A 28 3.43 17.05 -24.07
C THR A 28 2.14 16.27 -23.82
N VAL A 29 1.62 16.33 -22.59
CA VAL A 29 0.33 15.73 -22.23
C VAL A 29 -0.81 16.31 -23.06
N GLU A 30 -0.75 17.61 -23.36
CA GLU A 30 -1.73 18.34 -24.17
C GLU A 30 -1.76 17.83 -25.61
N GLN A 31 -0.60 17.61 -26.23
CA GLN A 31 -0.50 17.07 -27.60
C GLN A 31 -1.07 15.65 -27.72
N VAL A 32 -0.80 14.80 -26.70
CA VAL A 32 -1.38 13.45 -26.64
C VAL A 32 -2.91 13.54 -26.43
N ALA A 33 -3.37 14.45 -25.58
CA ALA A 33 -4.80 14.65 -25.34
C ALA A 33 -5.56 15.12 -26.59
N GLU A 34 -4.94 16.01 -27.37
CA GLU A 34 -5.48 16.48 -28.66
C GLU A 34 -5.61 15.30 -29.64
N HIS A 35 -4.56 14.47 -29.78
CA HIS A 35 -4.59 13.30 -30.65
C HIS A 35 -5.66 12.29 -30.26
N LEU A 36 -5.82 12.04 -28.95
CA LEU A 36 -6.85 11.13 -28.43
C LEU A 36 -8.25 11.74 -28.34
N LEU A 37 -8.43 13.00 -28.74
CA LEU A 37 -9.69 13.77 -28.63
C LEU A 37 -10.25 13.73 -27.19
N CYS A 38 -9.38 13.97 -26.19
CA CYS A 38 -9.75 13.92 -24.80
C CYS A 38 -9.10 15.05 -23.96
N SER A 39 -9.40 15.13 -22.66
CA SER A 39 -8.80 16.13 -21.79
C SER A 39 -7.37 15.77 -21.39
N PRO A 40 -6.46 16.74 -21.17
CA PRO A 40 -5.14 16.52 -20.59
C PRO A 40 -5.18 15.76 -19.25
N SER A 41 -6.20 16.03 -18.44
CA SER A 41 -6.43 15.30 -17.18
C SER A 41 -6.72 13.80 -17.38
N LYS A 42 -7.37 13.40 -18.52
CA LYS A 42 -7.54 11.97 -18.85
C LYS A 42 -6.17 11.33 -19.10
N VAL A 43 -5.33 11.93 -19.92
CA VAL A 43 -3.98 11.42 -20.23
C VAL A 43 -3.14 11.33 -18.96
N SER A 44 -3.09 12.39 -18.16
CA SER A 44 -2.37 12.40 -16.89
C SER A 44 -2.81 11.25 -15.96
N ARG A 45 -4.14 11.02 -15.84
CA ARG A 45 -4.66 9.91 -15.02
C ARG A 45 -4.39 8.53 -15.60
N MET A 46 -4.24 8.40 -16.91
CA MET A 46 -3.79 7.16 -17.57
C MET A 46 -2.32 6.89 -17.25
N GLU A 47 -1.46 7.91 -17.36
CA GLU A 47 -0.01 7.81 -17.11
C GLU A 47 0.33 7.60 -15.63
N THR A 48 -0.54 8.04 -14.71
CA THR A 48 -0.40 7.81 -13.27
C THR A 48 -1.12 6.53 -12.77
N GLY A 49 -1.75 5.77 -13.68
CA GLY A 49 -2.47 4.54 -13.32
C GLY A 49 -3.80 4.72 -12.57
N HIS A 50 -4.24 5.97 -12.38
CA HIS A 50 -5.53 6.27 -11.74
C HIS A 50 -6.73 6.00 -12.65
N ARG A 51 -6.49 5.76 -13.94
CA ARG A 51 -7.53 5.43 -14.92
C ARG A 51 -7.06 4.30 -15.83
N GLY A 52 -7.94 3.32 -16.04
CA GLY A 52 -7.71 2.26 -17.03
C GLY A 52 -7.66 2.82 -18.46
N VAL A 53 -6.82 2.22 -19.30
CA VAL A 53 -6.68 2.56 -20.73
C VAL A 53 -7.50 1.57 -21.55
N THR A 54 -8.26 2.06 -22.53
CA THR A 54 -9.05 1.18 -23.41
C THR A 54 -8.18 0.60 -24.51
N SER A 55 -8.60 -0.52 -25.09
CA SER A 55 -7.90 -1.12 -26.24
C SER A 55 -7.84 -0.18 -27.44
N ARG A 56 -8.83 0.74 -27.58
CA ARG A 56 -8.81 1.78 -28.60
C ARG A 56 -7.72 2.82 -28.29
N ASP A 57 -7.71 3.36 -27.05
CA ASP A 57 -6.68 4.32 -26.65
C ASP A 57 -5.27 3.73 -26.83
N ILE A 58 -5.06 2.42 -26.55
CA ILE A 58 -3.75 1.76 -26.77
C ILE A 58 -3.35 1.76 -28.23
N ARG A 59 -4.26 1.41 -29.15
CA ARG A 59 -3.97 1.44 -30.59
C ARG A 59 -3.56 2.83 -31.06
N ASP A 60 -4.39 3.83 -30.72
CA ASP A 60 -4.18 5.22 -31.07
C ASP A 60 -2.84 5.75 -30.51
N LEU A 61 -2.49 5.37 -29.27
CA LEU A 61 -1.19 5.71 -28.64
C LEU A 61 -0.01 4.99 -29.28
N CYS A 62 -0.14 3.71 -29.64
CA CYS A 62 0.91 2.99 -30.35
C CYS A 62 1.23 3.64 -31.70
N ASP A 63 0.22 4.07 -32.43
CA ASP A 63 0.40 4.76 -33.70
C ASP A 63 1.07 6.13 -33.50
N LEU A 64 0.61 6.92 -32.53
CA LEU A 64 1.19 8.21 -32.17
C LEU A 64 2.66 8.10 -31.75
N TYR A 65 2.98 7.10 -30.91
CA TYR A 65 4.35 6.89 -30.42
C TYR A 65 5.24 6.14 -31.41
N GLY A 66 4.70 5.68 -32.54
CA GLY A 66 5.44 4.96 -33.59
C GLY A 66 5.91 3.58 -33.09
N ILE A 67 5.13 2.91 -32.27
CA ILE A 67 5.39 1.53 -31.83
C ILE A 67 4.95 0.60 -32.96
N THR A 68 5.93 0.07 -33.71
CA THR A 68 5.68 -0.79 -34.89
C THR A 68 5.78 -2.29 -34.55
N SER A 69 6.42 -2.65 -33.43
CA SER A 69 6.55 -4.05 -33.00
C SER A 69 5.19 -4.60 -32.58
N GLU A 70 4.71 -5.62 -33.28
CA GLU A 70 3.46 -6.31 -32.96
C GLU A 70 3.52 -6.95 -31.56
N ALA A 71 4.67 -7.50 -31.19
CA ALA A 71 4.88 -8.08 -29.85
C ALA A 71 4.71 -7.03 -28.75
N GLU A 72 5.22 -5.80 -28.92
CA GLU A 72 5.08 -4.74 -27.95
C GLU A 72 3.64 -4.19 -27.90
N ARG A 73 2.98 -4.07 -29.05
CA ARG A 73 1.55 -3.70 -29.10
C ARG A 73 0.68 -4.71 -28.35
N GLU A 74 0.88 -6.00 -28.57
CA GLU A 74 0.11 -7.06 -27.89
C GLU A 74 0.43 -7.09 -26.39
N ARG A 75 1.68 -6.84 -26.00
CA ARG A 75 2.06 -6.68 -24.59
C ARG A 75 1.28 -5.55 -23.93
N LEU A 76 1.25 -4.36 -24.54
CA LEU A 76 0.53 -3.20 -24.00
C LEU A 76 -0.99 -3.44 -23.93
N MET A 77 -1.55 -4.12 -24.94
CA MET A 77 -2.96 -4.53 -24.98
C MET A 77 -3.29 -5.51 -23.84
N THR A 78 -2.40 -6.45 -23.57
CA THR A 78 -2.56 -7.43 -22.49
C THR A 78 -2.55 -6.74 -21.12
N ILE A 79 -1.56 -5.87 -20.87
CA ILE A 79 -1.49 -5.08 -19.63
C ILE A 79 -2.75 -4.21 -19.46
N ALA A 80 -3.22 -3.56 -20.55
CA ALA A 80 -4.43 -2.76 -20.51
C ALA A 80 -5.68 -3.59 -20.15
N ARG A 81 -5.80 -4.81 -20.70
CA ARG A 81 -6.90 -5.73 -20.40
C ARG A 81 -6.87 -6.19 -18.95
N GLU A 82 -5.70 -6.57 -18.44
CA GLU A 82 -5.51 -6.98 -17.04
C GLU A 82 -5.78 -5.82 -16.08
N GLY A 83 -5.30 -4.61 -16.39
CA GLY A 83 -5.58 -3.40 -15.62
C GLY A 83 -7.05 -2.99 -15.55
N ARG A 84 -7.92 -3.55 -16.41
CA ARG A 84 -9.37 -3.32 -16.41
C ARG A 84 -10.17 -4.42 -15.70
N GLN A 85 -9.52 -5.50 -15.27
CA GLN A 85 -10.20 -6.53 -14.49
C GLN A 85 -10.71 -5.96 -13.17
N GLN A 86 -11.80 -6.51 -12.67
CA GLN A 86 -12.31 -6.17 -11.36
C GLN A 86 -11.56 -6.96 -10.30
N ALA A 87 -10.93 -6.25 -9.37
CA ALA A 87 -10.35 -6.85 -8.18
C ALA A 87 -11.40 -6.95 -7.07
N TRP A 88 -11.27 -7.95 -6.19
CA TRP A 88 -12.22 -8.22 -5.10
C TRP A 88 -12.47 -7.01 -4.19
N TRP A 89 -11.45 -6.17 -3.95
CA TRP A 89 -11.59 -4.98 -3.08
C TRP A 89 -12.37 -3.82 -3.73
N GLN A 90 -12.54 -3.80 -5.04
CA GLN A 90 -13.27 -2.74 -5.75
C GLN A 90 -14.78 -2.77 -5.48
N HIS A 91 -15.32 -3.91 -5.02
CA HIS A 91 -16.71 -4.04 -4.63
C HIS A 91 -17.05 -3.33 -3.30
N TYR A 92 -16.05 -2.94 -2.53
CA TYR A 92 -16.22 -2.38 -1.19
C TYR A 92 -16.21 -0.86 -1.15
N ASP A 93 -15.99 -0.17 -2.29
CA ASP A 93 -15.91 1.31 -2.40
C ASP A 93 -15.04 1.97 -1.32
N LEU A 94 -13.84 1.42 -1.12
CA LEU A 94 -12.92 1.86 -0.08
C LEU A 94 -12.18 3.14 -0.50
N PRO A 95 -12.05 4.14 0.38
CA PRO A 95 -11.26 5.34 0.10
C PRO A 95 -9.77 5.04 -0.14
N TYR A 96 -9.29 3.90 0.35
CA TYR A 96 -7.91 3.41 0.19
C TYR A 96 -7.80 2.19 -0.75
N SER A 97 -8.74 2.02 -1.68
CA SER A 97 -8.76 0.89 -2.63
C SER A 97 -7.47 0.77 -3.47
N THR A 98 -6.84 1.89 -3.80
CA THR A 98 -5.54 1.93 -4.48
C THR A 98 -4.45 1.31 -3.61
N TYR A 99 -4.39 1.66 -2.32
CA TYR A 99 -3.44 1.06 -1.37
C TYR A 99 -3.61 -0.46 -1.27
N VAL A 100 -4.85 -0.94 -1.13
CA VAL A 100 -5.14 -2.39 -1.07
C VAL A 100 -4.60 -3.11 -2.30
N GLY A 101 -4.77 -2.50 -3.48
CA GLY A 101 -4.28 -3.08 -4.72
C GLY A 101 -2.75 -3.07 -4.86
N LEU A 102 -2.07 -2.11 -4.26
CA LEU A 102 -0.60 -2.05 -4.22
C LEU A 102 -0.04 -3.03 -3.18
N GLU A 103 -0.65 -3.06 -1.99
CA GLU A 103 -0.27 -3.97 -0.91
C GLU A 103 -0.37 -5.44 -1.33
N ALA A 104 -1.41 -5.80 -2.10
CA ALA A 104 -1.62 -7.16 -2.61
C ALA A 104 -0.49 -7.69 -3.52
N GLU A 105 0.30 -6.79 -4.11
CA GLU A 105 1.40 -7.11 -5.04
C GLU A 105 2.78 -6.75 -4.48
N ALA A 106 2.82 -6.24 -3.24
CA ALA A 106 4.08 -5.84 -2.64
C ALA A 106 4.99 -7.05 -2.42
N LEU A 107 6.26 -6.90 -2.76
CA LEU A 107 7.34 -7.85 -2.46
C LEU A 107 7.84 -7.68 -1.03
N ALA A 108 7.85 -6.43 -0.57
CA ALA A 108 8.18 -6.07 0.80
C ALA A 108 7.31 -4.88 1.25
N ILE A 109 6.97 -4.88 2.53
CA ILE A 109 6.20 -3.83 3.18
C ILE A 109 6.98 -3.37 4.41
N SER A 110 7.32 -2.09 4.45
CA SER A 110 7.85 -1.42 5.63
C SER A 110 6.77 -0.51 6.21
N ASP A 111 6.38 -0.74 7.45
CA ASP A 111 5.25 -0.05 8.09
C ASP A 111 5.68 0.58 9.42
N PHE A 112 5.61 1.90 9.50
CA PHE A 112 5.84 2.64 10.75
C PHE A 112 4.54 3.24 11.28
N GLN A 113 4.22 2.92 12.53
CA GLN A 113 3.01 3.39 13.20
C GLN A 113 3.30 3.95 14.59
N SER A 114 2.77 5.14 14.88
CA SER A 114 2.91 5.81 16.18
C SER A 114 1.64 5.79 17.03
N SER A 115 0.50 5.41 16.49
CA SER A 115 -0.78 5.58 17.18
C SER A 115 -1.69 4.37 17.18
N VAL A 116 -1.61 3.51 16.19
CA VAL A 116 -2.48 2.32 16.06
C VAL A 116 -1.67 1.12 15.56
N VAL A 117 -2.14 -0.08 15.84
CA VAL A 117 -1.57 -1.31 15.25
C VAL A 117 -1.80 -1.30 13.73
N PRO A 118 -0.81 -1.68 12.89
CA PRO A 118 -0.99 -1.80 11.43
C PRO A 118 -2.16 -2.68 11.04
N GLY A 119 -2.86 -2.32 9.97
CA GLY A 119 -4.05 -3.04 9.51
C GLY A 119 -3.86 -4.55 9.28
N LEU A 120 -2.70 -4.95 8.77
CA LEU A 120 -2.34 -6.37 8.55
C LEU A 120 -2.17 -7.16 9.86
N LEU A 121 -2.01 -6.49 11.00
CA LEU A 121 -1.76 -7.12 12.31
C LEU A 121 -2.94 -6.97 13.28
N GLN A 122 -4.04 -6.28 12.90
CA GLN A 122 -5.18 -6.05 13.79
C GLN A 122 -6.04 -7.30 14.00
N THR A 123 -6.59 -7.48 15.20
CA THR A 123 -7.74 -8.37 15.42
C THR A 123 -9.03 -7.72 14.90
N ALA A 124 -10.08 -8.50 14.67
CA ALA A 124 -11.39 -7.98 14.26
C ALA A 124 -11.96 -6.99 15.28
N ASP A 125 -11.87 -7.31 16.57
CA ASP A 125 -12.43 -6.48 17.65
C ASP A 125 -11.65 -5.19 17.83
N TYR A 126 -10.32 -5.21 17.70
CA TYR A 126 -9.50 -4.00 17.69
C TYR A 126 -9.86 -3.09 16.50
N ALA A 127 -10.01 -3.68 15.31
CA ALA A 127 -10.40 -2.94 14.11
C ALA A 127 -11.80 -2.32 14.26
N ARG A 128 -12.77 -3.08 14.80
CA ARG A 128 -14.12 -2.60 15.06
C ARG A 128 -14.11 -1.41 16.01
N ALA A 129 -13.46 -1.55 17.17
CA ALA A 129 -13.35 -0.48 18.13
C ALA A 129 -12.67 0.79 17.57
N GLY A 130 -11.65 0.61 16.72
CA GLY A 130 -11.00 1.73 16.02
C GLY A 130 -11.95 2.45 15.07
N HIS A 131 -12.79 1.74 14.33
CA HIS A 131 -13.78 2.34 13.42
C HIS A 131 -14.95 3.00 14.18
N GLU A 132 -15.39 2.42 15.30
CA GLU A 132 -16.43 3.01 16.14
C GLU A 132 -16.00 4.34 16.79
N GLY A 133 -14.71 4.48 17.09
CA GLY A 133 -14.12 5.73 17.61
C GLY A 133 -13.78 6.77 16.52
N ALA A 134 -13.92 6.43 15.22
CA ALA A 134 -13.55 7.32 14.13
C ALA A 134 -14.62 8.38 13.80
N MET A 135 -14.20 9.45 13.12
CA MET A 135 -15.09 10.47 12.58
C MET A 135 -14.85 10.62 11.06
N PRO A 136 -15.90 10.74 10.22
CA PRO A 136 -17.33 10.64 10.59
C PRO A 136 -17.69 9.23 11.08
N ARG A 137 -18.76 9.14 11.87
CA ARG A 137 -19.23 7.84 12.34
C ARG A 137 -19.73 6.99 11.19
N LEU A 138 -19.20 5.78 11.09
CA LEU A 138 -19.62 4.77 10.13
C LEU A 138 -20.84 4.00 10.65
N GLY A 139 -21.72 3.60 9.75
CA GLY A 139 -22.79 2.65 10.09
C GLY A 139 -22.25 1.24 10.39
N PRO A 140 -22.99 0.43 11.17
CA PRO A 140 -22.53 -0.91 11.53
C PRO A 140 -22.18 -1.80 10.33
N GLU A 141 -22.98 -1.77 9.29
CA GLU A 141 -22.74 -2.55 8.05
C GLU A 141 -21.44 -2.13 7.35
N GLU A 142 -21.13 -0.83 7.34
CA GLU A 142 -19.89 -0.33 6.75
C GLU A 142 -18.67 -0.74 7.59
N ILE A 143 -18.79 -0.73 8.91
CA ILE A 143 -17.74 -1.21 9.82
C ILE A 143 -17.45 -2.68 9.52
N GLU A 144 -18.46 -3.55 9.47
CA GLU A 144 -18.28 -4.98 9.21
C GLU A 144 -17.65 -5.23 7.82
N ARG A 145 -18.07 -4.49 6.80
CA ARG A 145 -17.43 -4.55 5.46
C ARG A 145 -15.95 -4.21 5.51
N ARG A 146 -15.56 -3.16 6.24
CA ARG A 146 -14.14 -2.78 6.40
C ARG A 146 -13.33 -3.80 7.17
N ILE A 147 -13.93 -4.44 8.17
CA ILE A 147 -13.31 -5.55 8.90
C ILE A 147 -13.09 -6.74 7.98
N GLU A 148 -14.09 -7.14 7.19
CA GLU A 148 -13.98 -8.23 6.22
C GLU A 148 -12.83 -8.00 5.24
N VAL A 149 -12.74 -6.79 4.67
CA VAL A 149 -11.63 -6.39 3.80
C VAL A 149 -10.30 -6.52 4.53
N LYS A 150 -10.21 -6.04 5.76
CA LYS A 150 -8.99 -6.09 6.56
C LYS A 150 -8.55 -7.53 6.83
N LEU A 151 -9.46 -8.39 7.23
CA LEU A 151 -9.17 -9.82 7.47
C LEU A 151 -8.78 -10.55 6.17
N THR A 152 -9.40 -10.18 5.05
CA THR A 152 -9.03 -10.74 3.75
C THR A 152 -7.60 -10.31 3.35
N ARG A 153 -7.23 -9.05 3.57
CA ARG A 153 -5.87 -8.57 3.32
C ARG A 153 -4.81 -9.32 4.14
N GLN A 154 -5.12 -9.67 5.38
CA GLN A 154 -4.18 -10.38 6.26
C GLN A 154 -3.73 -11.75 5.72
N ARG A 155 -4.53 -12.38 4.83
CA ARG A 155 -4.15 -13.62 4.15
C ARG A 155 -2.88 -13.49 3.31
N LEU A 156 -2.53 -12.26 2.92
CA LEU A 156 -1.28 -11.93 2.24
C LEU A 156 -0.04 -12.44 3.00
N LEU A 157 -0.07 -12.42 4.34
CA LEU A 157 1.07 -12.84 5.17
C LEU A 157 1.29 -14.35 5.21
N THR A 158 0.32 -15.15 4.79
CA THR A 158 0.35 -16.62 4.88
C THR A 158 0.11 -17.32 3.54
N GLN A 159 0.13 -16.58 2.43
CA GLN A 159 0.05 -17.16 1.09
C GLN A 159 1.34 -17.92 0.72
N SER A 160 1.35 -18.59 -0.44
CA SER A 160 2.50 -19.40 -0.89
C SER A 160 3.79 -18.60 -1.11
N ASP A 161 3.66 -17.33 -1.53
CA ASP A 161 4.76 -16.39 -1.71
C ASP A 161 4.43 -15.08 -0.99
N PRO A 162 4.56 -15.04 0.34
CA PRO A 162 4.16 -13.88 1.11
C PRO A 162 5.22 -12.76 1.02
N PRO A 163 4.81 -11.48 1.04
CA PRO A 163 5.77 -10.39 1.15
C PRO A 163 6.53 -10.44 2.47
N THR A 164 7.71 -9.86 2.48
CA THR A 164 8.39 -9.52 3.74
C THR A 164 7.66 -8.34 4.39
N LEU A 165 7.26 -8.48 5.64
CA LEU A 165 6.65 -7.41 6.43
C LEU A 165 7.58 -6.99 7.56
N SER A 166 8.07 -5.75 7.51
CA SER A 166 8.86 -5.12 8.56
C SER A 166 8.05 -4.00 9.21
N VAL A 167 7.75 -4.15 10.50
CA VAL A 167 6.94 -3.19 11.26
C VAL A 167 7.77 -2.58 12.37
N VAL A 168 7.75 -1.25 12.45
CA VAL A 168 8.26 -0.51 13.60
C VAL A 168 7.10 0.22 14.27
N LEU A 169 6.87 -0.04 15.54
CA LEU A 169 5.83 0.57 16.35
C LEU A 169 6.44 1.53 17.36
N ASP A 170 5.85 2.70 17.53
CA ASP A 170 6.07 3.49 18.73
C ASP A 170 5.40 2.78 19.93
N GLU A 171 6.02 2.83 21.10
CA GLU A 171 5.50 2.22 22.33
C GLU A 171 4.06 2.68 22.65
N ALA A 172 3.66 3.90 22.26
CA ALA A 172 2.31 4.43 22.46
C ALA A 172 1.21 3.54 21.85
N VAL A 173 1.52 2.83 20.75
CA VAL A 173 0.60 1.89 20.09
C VAL A 173 0.18 0.77 21.05
N LEU A 174 1.09 0.30 21.90
CA LEU A 174 0.88 -0.81 22.82
C LEU A 174 0.08 -0.41 24.08
N HIS A 175 0.07 0.88 24.42
CA HIS A 175 -0.59 1.41 25.61
C HIS A 175 -1.96 2.04 25.34
N ARG A 176 -2.28 2.34 24.09
CA ARG A 176 -3.58 2.92 23.71
C ARG A 176 -4.67 1.85 23.78
N LEU A 177 -5.53 1.91 24.79
CA LEU A 177 -6.58 0.92 25.06
C LEU A 177 -7.75 1.02 24.06
N ILE A 178 -7.51 0.74 22.78
CA ILE A 178 -8.56 0.69 21.75
C ILE A 178 -9.45 -0.52 22.03
N GLY A 179 -10.75 -0.28 22.24
CA GLY A 179 -11.72 -1.31 22.62
C GLY A 179 -11.62 -1.79 24.07
N GLY A 180 -10.79 -1.13 24.89
CA GLY A 180 -10.58 -1.49 26.29
C GLY A 180 -9.52 -2.59 26.50
N SER A 181 -9.27 -2.92 27.76
CA SER A 181 -8.16 -3.78 28.17
C SER A 181 -8.25 -5.21 27.61
N GLN A 182 -9.45 -5.77 27.50
CA GLN A 182 -9.65 -7.13 26.98
C GLN A 182 -9.33 -7.22 25.48
N VAL A 183 -9.80 -6.26 24.67
CA VAL A 183 -9.52 -6.19 23.23
C VAL A 183 -8.03 -5.95 23.02
N MET A 184 -7.44 -5.05 23.80
CA MET A 184 -6.01 -4.76 23.68
C MET A 184 -5.14 -5.95 24.06
N ARG A 185 -5.49 -6.72 25.09
CA ARG A 185 -4.78 -7.95 25.45
C ARG A 185 -4.81 -8.96 24.27
N ALA A 186 -5.97 -9.20 23.68
CA ALA A 186 -6.10 -10.09 22.50
C ALA A 186 -5.29 -9.56 21.30
N GLN A 187 -5.20 -8.25 21.15
CA GLN A 187 -4.38 -7.63 20.11
C GLN A 187 -2.89 -7.83 20.36
N LEU A 188 -2.42 -7.72 21.59
CA LEU A 188 -1.02 -7.99 21.94
C LEU A 188 -0.67 -9.48 21.76
N ASP A 189 -1.59 -10.39 22.12
CA ASP A 189 -1.43 -11.82 21.85
C ASP A 189 -1.27 -12.10 20.35
N LYS A 190 -2.07 -11.45 19.51
CA LYS A 190 -1.96 -11.57 18.05
C LYS A 190 -0.62 -11.05 17.53
N LEU A 191 -0.08 -9.96 18.05
CA LEU A 191 1.25 -9.46 17.66
C LEU A 191 2.33 -10.51 17.97
N ILE A 192 2.28 -11.14 19.15
CA ILE A 192 3.21 -12.22 19.54
C ILE A 192 3.03 -13.44 18.64
N GLU A 193 1.81 -13.79 18.26
CA GLU A 193 1.54 -14.92 17.36
C GLU A 193 2.11 -14.68 15.96
N ILE A 194 1.77 -13.54 15.36
CA ILE A 194 2.18 -13.19 13.98
C ILE A 194 3.70 -13.00 13.88
N SER A 195 4.35 -12.54 14.94
CA SER A 195 5.81 -12.39 14.96
C SER A 195 6.59 -13.71 14.78
N ARG A 196 5.92 -14.86 14.87
CA ARG A 196 6.51 -16.19 14.61
C ARG A 196 6.59 -16.54 13.12
N LEU A 197 5.92 -15.76 12.25
CA LEU A 197 6.03 -15.94 10.82
C LEU A 197 7.42 -15.49 10.35
N SER A 198 8.09 -16.31 9.54
CA SER A 198 9.46 -16.05 9.08
C SER A 198 9.60 -14.80 8.19
N ASN A 199 8.49 -14.37 7.58
CA ASN A 199 8.43 -13.18 6.74
C ASN A 199 7.97 -11.92 7.51
N VAL A 200 7.77 -11.98 8.84
CA VAL A 200 7.30 -10.86 9.65
C VAL A 200 8.32 -10.48 10.71
N THR A 201 8.71 -9.22 10.73
CA THR A 201 9.55 -8.63 11.78
C THR A 201 8.78 -7.49 12.45
N ILE A 202 8.68 -7.53 13.77
CA ILE A 202 8.07 -6.46 14.57
C ILE A 202 9.12 -5.93 15.53
N GLN A 203 9.28 -4.60 15.56
CA GLN A 203 10.17 -3.88 16.46
C GLN A 203 9.41 -2.74 17.15
N VAL A 204 9.83 -2.36 18.35
CA VAL A 204 9.23 -1.26 19.13
C VAL A 204 10.27 -0.22 19.46
N ILE A 205 9.92 1.05 19.28
CA ILE A 205 10.68 2.19 19.76
C ILE A 205 10.14 2.54 21.15
N PRO A 206 10.91 2.33 22.23
CA PRO A 206 10.46 2.62 23.59
C PRO A 206 10.42 4.13 23.87
N PHE A 207 9.49 4.57 24.71
CA PHE A 207 9.39 5.98 25.15
C PHE A 207 10.70 6.53 25.70
N ALA A 208 11.51 5.70 26.33
CA ALA A 208 12.80 6.09 26.90
C ALA A 208 13.80 6.60 25.85
N LEU A 209 13.59 6.27 24.55
CA LEU A 209 14.43 6.78 23.47
C LEU A 209 14.21 8.28 23.22
N GLY A 210 13.01 8.80 23.50
CA GLY A 210 12.63 10.17 23.20
C GLY A 210 12.34 10.41 21.72
N ALA A 211 12.86 11.48 21.15
CA ALA A 211 12.57 11.87 19.76
C ALA A 211 13.23 10.93 18.75
N HIS A 212 12.50 10.63 17.67
CA HIS A 212 12.95 9.81 16.54
C HIS A 212 12.52 10.44 15.19
N PRO A 213 13.10 10.03 14.04
CA PRO A 213 12.91 10.72 12.75
C PRO A 213 11.47 10.81 12.23
N ALA A 214 10.56 9.99 12.74
CA ALA A 214 9.18 9.93 12.26
C ALA A 214 8.14 10.25 13.36
N VAL A 215 8.51 11.01 14.39
CA VAL A 215 7.62 11.34 15.52
C VAL A 215 6.30 12.01 15.08
N GLU A 216 6.29 12.71 13.95
CA GLU A 216 5.16 13.47 13.43
C GLU A 216 4.37 12.74 12.31
N SER A 217 4.74 11.51 11.95
CA SER A 217 4.17 10.87 10.75
C SER A 217 4.10 9.36 10.90
N ASN A 218 3.04 8.78 10.33
CA ASN A 218 2.94 7.35 10.04
C ASN A 218 3.12 7.16 8.53
N PHE A 219 3.73 6.05 8.10
CA PHE A 219 3.88 5.77 6.68
C PHE A 219 4.10 4.29 6.42
N ASN A 220 3.78 3.88 5.18
CA ASN A 220 4.10 2.57 4.63
C ASN A 220 4.99 2.75 3.40
N ILE A 221 5.99 1.89 3.24
CA ILE A 221 6.74 1.75 1.98
C ILE A 221 6.36 0.40 1.40
N LEU A 222 5.83 0.41 0.19
CA LEU A 222 5.48 -0.79 -0.56
C LEU A 222 6.51 -0.97 -1.68
N GLU A 223 7.30 -2.02 -1.62
CA GLU A 223 8.18 -2.40 -2.72
C GLU A 223 7.41 -3.23 -3.74
N LEU A 224 7.44 -2.81 -4.98
CA LEU A 224 6.64 -3.40 -6.05
C LEU A 224 7.54 -4.10 -7.07
N PRO A 225 7.02 -5.13 -7.76
CA PRO A 225 7.78 -5.76 -8.84
C PRO A 225 8.03 -4.79 -10.00
N ALA A 226 9.18 -4.99 -10.68
CA ALA A 226 9.53 -4.20 -11.87
C ALA A 226 8.38 -4.15 -12.90
N PRO A 227 8.20 -3.02 -13.61
CA PRO A 227 9.09 -1.85 -13.68
C PRO A 227 8.86 -0.79 -12.59
N SER A 228 7.94 -1.00 -11.65
CA SER A 228 7.70 -0.06 -10.52
C SER A 228 8.75 -0.27 -9.44
N ALA A 229 9.36 0.82 -8.94
CA ALA A 229 10.34 0.72 -7.86
C ALA A 229 9.67 0.56 -6.49
N GLY A 230 8.57 1.24 -6.26
CA GLY A 230 7.84 1.23 -5.00
C GLY A 230 6.95 2.45 -4.83
N VAL A 231 6.27 2.51 -3.69
CA VAL A 231 5.36 3.62 -3.32
C VAL A 231 5.44 3.86 -1.82
N VAL A 232 5.62 5.11 -1.41
CA VAL A 232 5.35 5.51 -0.03
C VAL A 232 3.89 5.92 0.08
N PHE A 233 3.20 5.37 1.06
CA PHE A 233 1.83 5.71 1.40
C PHE A 233 1.79 6.41 2.76
N VAL A 234 1.18 7.59 2.78
CA VAL A 234 0.93 8.36 4.00
C VAL A 234 -0.56 8.64 4.09
N GLU A 235 -1.19 8.22 5.17
CA GLU A 235 -2.62 8.45 5.43
C GLU A 235 -2.82 9.56 6.45
N GLY A 236 -3.77 10.44 6.18
CA GLY A 236 -4.16 11.53 7.06
C GLY A 236 -5.65 11.85 6.97
N LEU A 237 -6.13 12.74 7.84
CA LEU A 237 -7.55 13.16 7.86
C LEU A 237 -8.01 13.82 6.56
N ALA A 238 -7.11 14.47 5.84
CA ALA A 238 -7.41 15.13 4.56
C ALA A 238 -7.37 14.18 3.35
N GLY A 239 -7.01 12.92 3.55
CA GLY A 239 -6.86 11.91 2.50
C GLY A 239 -5.50 11.23 2.52
N SER A 240 -5.18 10.51 1.46
CA SER A 240 -3.98 9.71 1.32
C SER A 240 -3.02 10.31 0.30
N ILE A 241 -1.72 10.25 0.58
CA ILE A 241 -0.64 10.69 -0.30
C ILE A 241 0.13 9.45 -0.78
N TYR A 242 0.44 9.40 -2.07
CA TYR A 242 1.27 8.40 -2.70
C TYR A 242 2.50 9.08 -3.29
N LEU A 243 3.69 8.75 -2.77
CA LEU A 243 4.97 9.30 -3.25
C LEU A 243 5.70 8.20 -4.02
N GLU A 244 6.11 8.50 -5.25
CA GLU A 244 6.69 7.53 -6.18
C GLU A 244 8.02 7.99 -6.79
N LYS A 245 8.45 9.22 -6.48
CA LYS A 245 9.72 9.71 -7.01
C LYS A 245 10.89 9.03 -6.29
N PRO A 246 11.97 8.72 -7.03
CA PRO A 246 13.12 8.01 -6.46
C PRO A 246 13.72 8.69 -5.23
N ASP A 247 13.83 10.02 -5.23
CA ASP A 247 14.35 10.81 -4.12
C ASP A 247 13.43 10.79 -2.89
N GLU A 248 12.11 10.76 -3.10
CA GLU A 248 11.13 10.61 -2.03
C GLU A 248 11.23 9.20 -1.40
N LEU A 249 11.24 8.15 -2.24
CA LEU A 249 11.40 6.75 -1.80
C LEU A 249 12.68 6.57 -0.99
N GLU A 250 13.83 7.03 -1.52
CA GLU A 250 15.12 6.93 -0.84
C GLU A 250 15.12 7.63 0.52
N ARG A 251 14.47 8.80 0.61
CA ARG A 251 14.33 9.53 1.88
C ARG A 251 13.57 8.69 2.92
N TYR A 252 12.43 8.09 2.54
CA TYR A 252 11.64 7.29 3.47
C TYR A 252 12.32 5.98 3.84
N HIS A 253 13.03 5.34 2.93
CA HIS A 253 13.87 4.17 3.24
C HIS A 253 14.93 4.50 4.30
N ARG A 254 15.68 5.59 4.12
CA ARG A 254 16.67 6.03 5.13
C ARG A 254 16.05 6.33 6.49
N VAL A 255 14.86 6.94 6.50
CA VAL A 255 14.11 7.16 7.76
C VAL A 255 13.74 5.81 8.39
N PHE A 256 13.20 4.86 7.63
CA PHE A 256 12.80 3.55 8.15
C PHE A 256 13.99 2.74 8.67
N GLU A 257 15.09 2.70 7.94
CA GLU A 257 16.35 2.06 8.39
C GLU A 257 16.84 2.67 9.72
N ARG A 258 16.75 4.00 9.84
CA ARG A 258 17.09 4.65 11.10
C ARG A 258 16.16 4.26 12.23
N LEU A 259 14.84 4.16 11.99
CA LEU A 259 13.88 3.70 12.99
C LEU A 259 14.18 2.27 13.43
N GLN A 260 14.46 1.35 12.49
CA GLN A 260 14.84 -0.02 12.80
C GLN A 260 16.12 -0.10 13.65
N SER A 261 17.12 0.74 13.33
CA SER A 261 18.42 0.74 14.03
C SER A 261 18.34 1.20 15.49
N ILE A 262 17.31 1.99 15.84
CA ILE A 262 17.12 2.52 17.21
C ILE A 262 16.01 1.80 17.98
N ALA A 263 15.20 0.99 17.31
CA ALA A 263 14.17 0.17 17.93
C ALA A 263 14.78 -1.02 18.71
N LEU A 264 14.02 -1.59 19.61
CA LEU A 264 14.33 -2.87 20.22
C LEU A 264 14.52 -3.94 19.13
N SER A 265 15.38 -4.93 19.40
CA SER A 265 15.46 -6.10 18.52
C SER A 265 14.11 -6.81 18.45
N HIS A 266 13.92 -7.66 17.43
CA HIS A 266 12.70 -8.45 17.31
C HIS A 266 12.40 -9.27 18.57
N SER A 267 13.43 -9.97 19.11
CA SER A 267 13.29 -10.77 20.33
C SER A 267 12.94 -9.92 21.57
N ASP A 268 13.66 -8.81 21.77
CA ASP A 268 13.42 -7.91 22.90
C ASP A 268 12.03 -7.26 22.80
N THR A 269 11.57 -6.98 21.58
CA THR A 269 10.21 -6.49 21.31
C THR A 269 9.15 -7.47 21.78
N ILE A 270 9.30 -8.77 21.48
CA ILE A 270 8.33 -9.80 21.90
C ILE A 270 8.30 -9.93 23.42
N GLU A 271 9.45 -9.88 24.06
CA GLU A 271 9.53 -9.86 25.53
C GLU A 271 8.87 -8.59 26.10
N PHE A 272 9.10 -7.44 25.49
CA PHE A 272 8.51 -6.16 25.87
C PHE A 272 6.98 -6.18 25.78
N ILE A 273 6.43 -6.64 24.64
CA ILE A 273 4.97 -6.81 24.44
C ILE A 273 4.40 -7.79 25.46
N SER A 274 5.09 -8.89 25.75
CA SER A 274 4.64 -9.88 26.73
C SER A 274 4.54 -9.31 28.16
N ARG A 275 5.43 -8.38 28.52
CA ARG A 275 5.37 -7.68 29.81
C ARG A 275 4.19 -6.73 29.92
N ILE A 276 3.86 -5.99 28.85
CA ILE A 276 2.73 -5.06 28.81
C ILE A 276 1.39 -5.81 28.86
N ARG A 277 1.33 -6.99 28.20
CA ARG A 277 0.14 -7.84 28.14
C ARG A 277 -0.30 -8.36 29.51
N ASN A 278 0.65 -8.67 30.42
CA ASN A 278 0.40 -9.23 31.75
C ASN A 278 -0.05 -8.17 32.75
#